data_6678f2894b894c2f7d5b213ddd1591ef
#
_entry.id   6678f2894b894c2f7d5b213ddd1591ef
#
_cell.length_a   1.000
_cell.length_b   1.000
_cell.length_c   1.000
_cell.angle_alpha   90.00
_cell.angle_beta   90.00
_cell.angle_gamma   90.00
#
_symmetry.space_group_name_H-M   'P 1'
#
loop_
_entity.id
_entity.type
_entity.pdbx_description
1 polymer ?
#
loop_
_entity_poly.entity_id
_entity_poly.type
_entity_poly.pdbx_seq_one_letter_code
_entity_poly.pdbx_strand_id
1 'polypeptide(L)'
;NRVWFVGLQGSYGRGEATETSDIDIVVILDELSAMDIQTYNNMLDTMSHRELICGFLSGKKEIMNWEPSDLFQFCHDTTPIKGSLDEVMAVIDENAVNRAIKIGACNIYHGCVHNMLHEKSEDILQGLYKSASFVVQAIAFKQTGNYISHQKELLQVVSSDERVIVETFLNLKNGGTVDFNLM
;
A
#
# COMPACT_ATOMS: atom_id res chain seq x y z
N ASN A 1 0.78 -2.66 -28.78
CA ASN A 1 1.37 -2.73 -27.46
C ASN A 1 0.25 -2.84 -26.41
N ARG A 2 0.09 -4.03 -25.83
CA ARG A 2 -1.03 -4.35 -24.92
C ARG A 2 -0.80 -3.83 -23.47
N VAL A 3 0.34 -3.21 -23.18
CA VAL A 3 0.63 -2.65 -21.87
C VAL A 3 -0.03 -1.27 -21.75
N TRP A 4 -1.08 -1.19 -20.96
CA TRP A 4 -1.83 0.04 -20.70
C TRP A 4 -1.11 0.91 -19.66
N PHE A 5 -0.64 0.31 -18.56
CA PHE A 5 0.04 1.02 -17.49
C PHE A 5 1.22 0.24 -16.92
N VAL A 6 2.27 0.96 -16.50
CA VAL A 6 3.38 0.44 -15.68
C VAL A 6 3.71 1.48 -14.61
N GLY A 7 3.89 1.04 -13.39
CA GLY A 7 4.29 1.89 -12.26
C GLY A 7 5.10 1.15 -11.21
N LEU A 8 5.58 1.89 -10.24
CA LEU A 8 6.24 1.37 -9.03
C LEU A 8 5.45 1.76 -7.80
N GLN A 9 5.36 0.85 -6.84
CA GLN A 9 4.78 1.09 -5.51
C GLN A 9 5.82 0.96 -4.40
N GLY A 10 5.37 1.12 -3.17
CA GLY A 10 6.17 0.88 -2.00
C GLY A 10 7.40 1.81 -1.90
N SER A 11 8.48 1.27 -1.36
CA SER A 11 9.71 2.04 -1.11
C SER A 11 10.37 2.52 -2.39
N TYR A 12 10.33 1.74 -3.48
CA TYR A 12 10.84 2.16 -4.78
C TYR A 12 10.02 3.29 -5.39
N GLY A 13 8.68 3.20 -5.32
CA GLY A 13 7.78 4.25 -5.79
C GLY A 13 8.00 5.58 -5.07
N ARG A 14 8.33 5.54 -3.78
CA ARG A 14 8.59 6.71 -2.94
C ARG A 14 10.05 7.19 -2.94
N GLY A 15 10.98 6.50 -3.62
CA GLY A 15 12.41 6.82 -3.57
C GLY A 15 13.08 6.55 -2.22
N GLU A 16 12.51 5.64 -1.40
CA GLU A 16 13.00 5.26 -0.06
C GLU A 16 13.58 3.83 -0.03
N ALA A 17 13.81 3.22 -1.20
CA ALA A 17 14.27 1.84 -1.30
C ALA A 17 15.69 1.65 -0.73
N THR A 18 15.92 0.50 -0.14
CA THR A 18 17.23 -0.01 0.30
C THR A 18 17.62 -1.23 -0.53
N GLU A 19 18.82 -1.76 -0.36
CA GLU A 19 19.29 -2.95 -1.08
C GLU A 19 18.43 -4.20 -0.84
N THR A 20 17.71 -4.25 0.27
CA THR A 20 16.84 -5.37 0.66
C THR A 20 15.35 -5.10 0.43
N SER A 21 15.01 -3.97 -0.18
CA SER A 21 13.62 -3.61 -0.42
C SER A 21 13.03 -4.44 -1.57
N ASP A 22 11.80 -4.90 -1.40
CA ASP A 22 11.02 -5.50 -2.47
C ASP A 22 10.75 -4.48 -3.58
N ILE A 23 10.77 -4.94 -4.83
CA ILE A 23 10.50 -4.13 -6.01
C ILE A 23 9.04 -4.37 -6.40
N ASP A 24 8.16 -3.50 -5.93
CA ASP A 24 6.72 -3.58 -6.17
C ASP A 24 6.38 -2.97 -7.55
N ILE A 25 6.25 -3.82 -8.57
CA ILE A 25 5.93 -3.39 -9.94
C ILE A 25 4.43 -3.55 -10.19
N VAL A 26 3.81 -2.49 -10.68
CA VAL A 26 2.42 -2.53 -11.17
C VAL A 26 2.43 -2.62 -12.70
N VAL A 27 1.79 -3.65 -13.25
CA VAL A 27 1.59 -3.80 -14.69
C VAL A 27 0.11 -4.02 -14.96
N ILE A 28 -0.47 -3.19 -15.83
CA ILE A 28 -1.86 -3.34 -16.27
C ILE A 28 -1.86 -3.46 -17.79
N LEU A 29 -2.48 -4.53 -18.26
CA LEU A 29 -2.67 -4.80 -19.69
C LEU A 29 -4.05 -4.30 -20.15
N ASP A 30 -4.23 -4.08 -21.43
CA ASP A 30 -5.57 -3.80 -22.01
C ASP A 30 -6.57 -4.91 -21.67
N GLU A 31 -6.12 -6.17 -21.79
CA GLU A 31 -6.84 -7.38 -21.40
C GLU A 31 -5.84 -8.34 -20.76
N LEU A 32 -6.28 -9.09 -19.74
CA LEU A 32 -5.47 -10.09 -19.06
C LEU A 32 -6.03 -11.50 -19.34
N SER A 33 -5.17 -12.40 -19.80
CA SER A 33 -5.47 -13.81 -19.97
C SER A 33 -4.54 -14.70 -19.13
N ALA A 34 -4.89 -15.97 -18.97
CA ALA A 34 -3.99 -16.94 -18.31
C ALA A 34 -2.64 -17.08 -19.02
N MET A 35 -2.62 -16.94 -20.35
CA MET A 35 -1.39 -16.96 -21.15
C MET A 35 -0.50 -15.74 -20.84
N ASP A 36 -1.10 -14.57 -20.60
CA ASP A 36 -0.36 -13.35 -20.23
C ASP A 36 0.30 -13.50 -18.87
N ILE A 37 -0.40 -14.11 -17.90
CA ILE A 37 0.15 -14.39 -16.57
C ILE A 37 1.36 -15.33 -16.68
N GLN A 38 1.25 -16.39 -17.48
CA GLN A 38 2.36 -17.31 -17.71
C GLN A 38 3.53 -16.62 -18.40
N THR A 39 3.26 -15.81 -19.42
CA THR A 39 4.27 -15.04 -20.15
C THR A 39 4.99 -14.06 -19.21
N TYR A 40 4.24 -13.36 -18.36
CA TYR A 40 4.80 -12.44 -17.37
C TYR A 40 5.67 -13.18 -16.35
N ASN A 41 5.22 -14.32 -15.84
CA ASN A 41 6.02 -15.15 -14.93
C ASN A 41 7.32 -15.60 -15.59
N ASN A 42 7.28 -16.13 -16.81
CA ASN A 42 8.48 -16.55 -17.54
C ASN A 42 9.44 -15.39 -17.78
N MET A 43 8.92 -14.19 -18.03
CA MET A 43 9.74 -12.97 -18.15
C MET A 43 10.44 -12.66 -16.83
N LEU A 44 9.70 -12.67 -15.72
CA LEU A 44 10.25 -12.41 -14.37
C LEU A 44 11.38 -13.39 -14.02
N ASP A 45 11.24 -14.67 -14.40
CA ASP A 45 12.24 -15.72 -14.12
C ASP A 45 13.57 -15.48 -14.85
N THR A 46 13.59 -14.60 -15.87
CA THR A 46 14.81 -14.20 -16.59
C THR A 46 15.48 -12.94 -16.01
N MET A 47 14.80 -12.26 -15.06
CA MET A 47 15.32 -10.99 -14.52
C MET A 47 16.29 -11.23 -13.36
N SER A 48 17.28 -10.34 -13.26
CA SER A 48 18.14 -10.26 -12.08
C SER A 48 17.31 -9.86 -10.86
N HIS A 49 17.67 -10.38 -9.70
CA HIS A 49 16.99 -10.09 -8.43
C HIS A 49 15.51 -10.50 -8.43
N ARG A 50 15.20 -11.62 -9.11
CA ARG A 50 13.83 -12.15 -9.19
C ARG A 50 13.18 -12.31 -7.81
N GLU A 51 13.98 -12.65 -6.80
CA GLU A 51 13.58 -12.83 -5.41
C GLU A 51 13.07 -11.55 -4.75
N LEU A 52 13.48 -10.39 -5.21
CA LEU A 52 13.00 -9.08 -4.72
C LEU A 52 11.81 -8.55 -5.52
N ILE A 53 11.54 -9.10 -6.70
CA ILE A 53 10.47 -8.61 -7.55
C ILE A 53 9.15 -9.17 -7.04
N CYS A 54 8.34 -8.27 -6.51
CA CYS A 54 6.95 -8.45 -6.16
C CYS A 54 6.09 -7.54 -7.03
N GLY A 55 4.80 -7.71 -7.05
CA GLY A 55 3.99 -6.74 -7.76
C GLY A 55 2.60 -7.20 -8.12
N PHE A 56 1.96 -6.35 -8.89
CA PHE A 56 0.57 -6.45 -9.25
C PHE A 56 0.42 -6.54 -10.77
N LEU A 57 -0.25 -7.57 -11.25
CA LEU A 57 -0.59 -7.76 -12.66
C LEU A 57 -2.12 -7.80 -12.81
N SER A 58 -2.67 -6.96 -13.66
CA SER A 58 -4.11 -6.90 -13.92
C SER A 58 -4.43 -6.59 -15.38
N GLY A 59 -5.68 -6.77 -15.76
CA GLY A 59 -6.26 -6.16 -16.95
C GLY A 59 -6.95 -4.83 -16.61
N LYS A 60 -7.09 -3.95 -17.61
CA LYS A 60 -7.77 -2.67 -17.44
C LYS A 60 -9.21 -2.85 -16.95
N LYS A 61 -9.93 -3.83 -17.51
CA LYS A 61 -11.31 -4.10 -17.13
C LYS A 61 -11.43 -4.54 -15.67
N GLU A 62 -10.50 -5.37 -15.21
CA GLU A 62 -10.50 -5.88 -13.85
C GLU A 62 -10.25 -4.74 -12.85
N ILE A 63 -9.21 -3.92 -13.05
CA ILE A 63 -8.89 -2.81 -12.15
C ILE A 63 -10.00 -1.75 -12.12
N MET A 64 -10.66 -1.47 -13.24
CA MET A 64 -11.78 -0.52 -13.31
C MET A 64 -13.04 -1.00 -12.58
N ASN A 65 -13.14 -2.29 -12.23
CA ASN A 65 -14.24 -2.88 -11.47
C ASN A 65 -13.87 -3.20 -10.00
N TRP A 66 -12.69 -2.84 -9.56
CA TRP A 66 -12.32 -3.02 -8.16
C TRP A 66 -13.11 -2.09 -7.24
N GLU A 67 -13.16 -2.47 -5.95
CA GLU A 67 -13.77 -1.61 -4.93
C GLU A 67 -12.99 -0.29 -4.81
N PRO A 68 -13.65 0.87 -5.01
CA PRO A 68 -12.97 2.17 -5.01
C PRO A 68 -12.20 2.49 -3.71
N SER A 69 -12.59 1.91 -2.57
CA SER A 69 -11.85 2.08 -1.32
C SER A 69 -10.47 1.42 -1.34
N ASP A 70 -10.32 0.28 -2.05
CA ASP A 70 -9.04 -0.38 -2.23
C ASP A 70 -8.18 0.36 -3.26
N LEU A 71 -8.82 0.94 -4.29
CA LEU A 71 -8.15 1.74 -5.31
C LEU A 71 -7.54 3.02 -4.74
N PHE A 72 -8.08 3.58 -3.66
CA PHE A 72 -7.57 4.81 -3.06
C PHE A 72 -6.09 4.69 -2.72
N GLN A 73 -5.73 3.72 -1.90
CA GLN A 73 -4.33 3.49 -1.52
C GLN A 73 -3.49 3.08 -2.74
N PHE A 74 -4.02 2.16 -3.55
CA PHE A 74 -3.34 1.65 -4.74
C PHE A 74 -2.91 2.77 -5.69
N CYS A 75 -3.81 3.68 -6.05
CA CYS A 75 -3.52 4.76 -7.00
C CYS A 75 -2.54 5.78 -6.42
N HIS A 76 -2.73 6.18 -5.16
CA HIS A 76 -1.90 7.20 -4.53
C HIS A 76 -0.47 6.72 -4.20
N ASP A 77 -0.28 5.43 -3.93
CA ASP A 77 1.05 4.86 -3.63
C ASP A 77 1.78 4.37 -4.90
N THR A 78 1.18 4.54 -6.08
CA THR A 78 1.77 4.14 -7.36
C THR A 78 2.38 5.33 -8.10
N THR A 79 3.69 5.27 -8.33
CA THR A 79 4.41 6.24 -9.17
C THR A 79 4.41 5.74 -10.62
N PRO A 80 3.79 6.47 -11.57
CA PRO A 80 3.70 6.06 -12.97
C PRO A 80 5.09 6.05 -13.66
N ILE A 81 5.36 4.99 -14.43
CA ILE A 81 6.47 4.90 -15.39
C ILE A 81 5.93 5.04 -16.81
N LYS A 82 4.78 4.42 -17.09
CA LYS A 82 4.11 4.45 -18.40
C LYS A 82 2.60 4.47 -18.22
N GLY A 83 1.93 5.31 -18.98
CA GLY A 83 0.48 5.49 -18.91
C GLY A 83 0.04 6.37 -17.74
N SER A 84 -1.26 6.37 -17.45
CA SER A 84 -1.86 7.12 -16.34
C SER A 84 -2.93 6.27 -15.64
N LEU A 85 -3.12 6.48 -14.35
CA LEU A 85 -4.21 5.95 -13.54
C LEU A 85 -5.38 6.93 -13.37
N ASP A 86 -5.42 8.04 -14.12
CA ASP A 86 -6.44 9.09 -13.98
C ASP A 86 -7.87 8.54 -14.14
N GLU A 87 -8.07 7.60 -15.07
CA GLU A 87 -9.38 6.95 -15.25
C GLU A 87 -9.79 6.13 -14.02
N VAL A 88 -8.83 5.48 -13.37
CA VAL A 88 -9.05 4.70 -12.13
C VAL A 88 -9.26 5.64 -10.95
N MET A 89 -8.49 6.71 -10.85
CA MET A 89 -8.66 7.72 -9.79
C MET A 89 -10.02 8.42 -9.87
N ALA A 90 -10.58 8.58 -11.05
CA ALA A 90 -11.86 9.26 -11.25
C ALA A 90 -13.07 8.53 -10.62
N VAL A 91 -12.95 7.23 -10.29
CA VAL A 91 -14.02 6.47 -9.60
C VAL A 91 -13.92 6.52 -8.07
N ILE A 92 -12.86 7.15 -7.53
CA ILE A 92 -12.62 7.26 -6.09
C ILE A 92 -13.29 8.54 -5.57
N ASP A 93 -14.44 8.40 -4.95
CA ASP A 93 -15.17 9.49 -4.32
C ASP A 93 -14.87 9.61 -2.82
N GLU A 94 -15.42 10.63 -2.15
CA GLU A 94 -15.28 10.82 -0.70
C GLU A 94 -15.83 9.63 0.10
N ASN A 95 -16.87 8.94 -0.40
CA ASN A 95 -17.41 7.76 0.26
C ASN A 95 -16.42 6.59 0.19
N ALA A 96 -15.69 6.45 -0.91
CA ALA A 96 -14.63 5.45 -1.06
C ALA A 96 -13.52 5.68 -0.03
N VAL A 97 -13.06 6.92 0.14
CA VAL A 97 -12.07 7.28 1.17
C VAL A 97 -12.59 6.98 2.59
N ASN A 98 -13.85 7.31 2.86
CA ASN A 98 -14.48 7.00 4.16
C ASN A 98 -14.57 5.49 4.41
N ARG A 99 -14.86 4.69 3.37
CA ARG A 99 -14.87 3.23 3.48
C ARG A 99 -13.45 2.69 3.71
N ALA A 100 -12.45 3.19 2.99
CA ALA A 100 -11.04 2.81 3.18
C ALA A 100 -10.61 2.99 4.65
N ILE A 101 -10.91 4.15 5.24
CA ILE A 101 -10.61 4.44 6.66
C ILE A 101 -11.35 3.46 7.58
N LYS A 102 -12.66 3.26 7.40
CA LYS A 102 -13.46 2.39 8.28
C LYS A 102 -13.05 0.92 8.19
N ILE A 103 -12.90 0.41 6.97
CA ILE A 103 -12.51 -0.99 6.75
C ILE A 103 -11.10 -1.23 7.31
N GLY A 104 -10.17 -0.33 7.02
CA GLY A 104 -8.81 -0.40 7.56
C GLY A 104 -8.79 -0.41 9.09
N ALA A 105 -9.50 0.53 9.73
CA ALA A 105 -9.60 0.59 11.20
C ALA A 105 -10.22 -0.68 11.80
N CYS A 106 -11.28 -1.23 11.20
CA CYS A 106 -11.89 -2.48 11.66
C CYS A 106 -10.93 -3.67 11.56
N ASN A 107 -10.20 -3.78 10.45
CA ASN A 107 -9.23 -4.86 10.24
C ASN A 107 -8.06 -4.76 11.22
N ILE A 108 -7.56 -3.55 11.48
CA ILE A 108 -6.50 -3.30 12.47
C ILE A 108 -7.00 -3.68 13.87
N TYR A 109 -8.18 -3.21 14.28
CA TYR A 109 -8.77 -3.55 15.58
C TYR A 109 -8.89 -5.06 15.76
N HIS A 110 -9.46 -5.76 14.77
CA HIS A 110 -9.57 -7.22 14.81
C HIS A 110 -8.19 -7.89 14.89
N GLY A 111 -7.25 -7.45 14.05
CA GLY A 111 -5.88 -7.98 14.03
C GLY A 111 -5.14 -7.78 15.35
N CYS A 112 -5.29 -6.59 15.97
CA CYS A 112 -4.71 -6.32 17.29
C CYS A 112 -5.26 -7.28 18.35
N VAL A 113 -6.58 -7.40 18.47
CA VAL A 113 -7.21 -8.31 19.44
C VAL A 113 -6.78 -9.75 19.20
N HIS A 114 -6.79 -10.21 17.95
CA HIS A 114 -6.38 -11.56 17.58
C HIS A 114 -4.90 -11.81 17.94
N ASN A 115 -4.03 -10.88 17.61
CA ASN A 115 -2.59 -11.01 17.91
C ASN A 115 -2.32 -11.02 19.41
N MET A 116 -3.00 -10.20 20.20
CA MET A 116 -2.85 -10.17 21.66
C MET A 116 -3.30 -11.47 22.32
N LEU A 117 -4.38 -12.07 21.83
CA LEU A 117 -4.98 -13.26 22.44
C LEU A 117 -4.30 -14.56 22.00
N HIS A 118 -3.89 -14.65 20.74
CA HIS A 118 -3.53 -15.93 20.12
C HIS A 118 -2.08 -15.99 19.64
N GLU A 119 -1.65 -15.04 18.78
CA GLU A 119 -0.37 -15.14 18.07
C GLU A 119 0.81 -14.60 18.88
N LYS A 120 0.63 -13.46 19.55
CA LYS A 120 1.66 -12.74 20.32
C LYS A 120 2.94 -12.51 19.50
N SER A 121 2.76 -12.20 18.22
CA SER A 121 3.82 -12.05 17.23
C SER A 121 4.19 -10.57 17.03
N GLU A 122 5.48 -10.27 17.13
CA GLU A 122 6.03 -8.94 16.85
C GLU A 122 5.93 -8.61 15.34
N ASP A 123 6.10 -9.60 14.47
CA ASP A 123 5.99 -9.42 13.01
C ASP A 123 4.55 -9.01 12.61
N ILE A 124 3.55 -9.67 13.20
CA ILE A 124 2.14 -9.29 13.00
C ILE A 124 1.91 -7.87 13.51
N LEU A 125 2.44 -7.52 14.67
CA LEU A 125 2.32 -6.19 15.24
C LEU A 125 2.93 -5.12 14.33
N GLN A 126 4.12 -5.38 13.79
CA GLN A 126 4.76 -4.47 12.81
C GLN A 126 3.88 -4.30 11.56
N GLY A 127 3.28 -5.38 11.05
CA GLY A 127 2.33 -5.33 9.93
C GLY A 127 1.07 -4.51 10.25
N LEU A 128 0.56 -4.60 11.47
CA LEU A 128 -0.59 -3.81 11.93
C LEU A 128 -0.26 -2.31 12.02
N TYR A 129 0.90 -1.93 12.55
CA TYR A 129 1.35 -0.53 12.55
C TYR A 129 1.57 0.02 11.13
N LYS A 130 2.12 -0.81 10.22
CA LYS A 130 2.21 -0.45 8.79
C LYS A 130 0.81 -0.18 8.21
N SER A 131 -0.15 -1.06 8.45
CA SER A 131 -1.53 -0.90 7.98
C SER A 131 -2.21 0.32 8.61
N ALA A 132 -1.97 0.57 9.91
CA ALA A 132 -2.49 1.74 10.61
C ALA A 132 -1.92 3.04 10.04
N SER A 133 -0.65 3.08 9.65
CA SER A 133 -0.07 4.26 9.00
C SER A 133 -0.75 4.60 7.67
N PHE A 134 -1.20 3.61 6.90
CA PHE A 134 -1.99 3.85 5.68
C PHE A 134 -3.38 4.41 5.98
N VAL A 135 -4.02 3.95 7.06
CA VAL A 135 -5.30 4.55 7.51
C VAL A 135 -5.10 6.00 7.92
N VAL A 136 -4.02 6.31 8.63
CA VAL A 136 -3.66 7.69 9.00
C VAL A 136 -3.41 8.56 7.77
N GLN A 137 -2.76 8.05 6.71
CA GLN A 137 -2.63 8.77 5.43
C GLN A 137 -3.99 9.09 4.81
N ALA A 138 -4.94 8.15 4.84
CA ALA A 138 -6.29 8.39 4.33
C ALA A 138 -7.07 9.42 5.18
N ILE A 139 -6.89 9.43 6.51
CA ILE A 139 -7.45 10.45 7.41
C ILE A 139 -6.87 11.83 7.08
N ALA A 140 -5.55 11.94 6.96
CA ALA A 140 -4.86 13.19 6.61
C ALA A 140 -5.30 13.71 5.24
N PHE A 141 -5.43 12.81 4.25
CA PHE A 141 -5.96 13.17 2.93
C PHE A 141 -7.38 13.74 3.02
N LYS A 142 -8.26 13.09 3.78
CA LYS A 142 -9.63 13.58 3.98
C LYS A 142 -9.67 14.97 4.61
N GLN A 143 -8.74 15.28 5.52
CA GLN A 143 -8.67 16.56 6.22
C GLN A 143 -8.06 17.68 5.36
N THR A 144 -7.06 17.34 4.53
CA THR A 144 -6.23 18.33 3.83
C THR A 144 -6.48 18.40 2.33
N GLY A 145 -7.07 17.37 1.74
CA GLY A 145 -7.18 17.18 0.29
C GLY A 145 -5.87 16.76 -0.40
N ASN A 146 -4.77 16.61 0.36
CA ASN A 146 -3.46 16.26 -0.17
C ASN A 146 -3.02 14.89 0.34
N TYR A 147 -2.66 13.99 -0.57
CA TYR A 147 -2.08 12.69 -0.18
C TYR A 147 -0.60 12.85 0.14
N ILE A 148 -0.21 12.42 1.33
CA ILE A 148 1.17 12.49 1.82
C ILE A 148 1.74 11.07 1.84
N SER A 149 2.59 10.74 0.86
CA SER A 149 3.17 9.41 0.71
C SER A 149 4.31 9.15 1.69
N HIS A 150 5.06 10.19 2.08
CA HIS A 150 6.20 10.07 2.98
C HIS A 150 5.77 10.14 4.46
N GLN A 151 6.00 9.06 5.20
CA GLN A 151 5.58 8.95 6.61
C GLN A 151 6.18 10.05 7.51
N LYS A 152 7.40 10.50 7.23
CA LYS A 152 8.04 11.60 8.01
C LYS A 152 7.33 12.94 7.81
N GLU A 153 6.80 13.20 6.62
CA GLU A 153 6.03 14.42 6.33
C GLU A 153 4.64 14.34 6.96
N LEU A 154 4.06 13.14 7.02
CA LEU A 154 2.76 12.88 7.63
C LEU A 154 2.74 13.32 9.11
N LEU A 155 3.84 13.17 9.84
CA LEU A 155 3.97 13.61 11.24
C LEU A 155 3.72 15.11 11.46
N GLN A 156 3.81 15.93 10.41
CA GLN A 156 3.64 17.37 10.54
C GLN A 156 2.17 17.83 10.49
N VAL A 157 1.28 16.95 10.01
CA VAL A 157 -0.12 17.29 9.74
C VAL A 157 -1.12 16.49 10.56
N VAL A 158 -0.69 15.40 11.20
CA VAL A 158 -1.57 14.51 11.97
C VAL A 158 -1.76 14.97 13.42
N SER A 159 -2.86 14.54 14.03
CA SER A 159 -3.15 14.77 15.47
C SER A 159 -2.15 14.04 16.38
N SER A 160 -2.23 14.31 17.69
CA SER A 160 -1.35 13.66 18.68
C SER A 160 -1.47 12.14 18.70
N ASP A 161 -2.69 11.62 18.58
CA ASP A 161 -2.96 10.17 18.67
C ASP A 161 -2.49 9.46 17.41
N GLU A 162 -2.77 10.03 16.24
CA GLU A 162 -2.31 9.52 14.95
C GLU A 162 -0.78 9.59 14.83
N ARG A 163 -0.15 10.61 15.41
CA ARG A 163 1.31 10.77 15.45
C ARG A 163 1.98 9.58 16.14
N VAL A 164 1.44 9.11 17.26
CA VAL A 164 1.97 7.94 17.98
C VAL A 164 2.02 6.71 17.07
N ILE A 165 0.97 6.50 16.26
CA ILE A 165 0.93 5.37 15.30
C ILE A 165 2.07 5.48 14.29
N VAL A 166 2.24 6.65 13.68
CA VAL A 166 3.26 6.87 12.63
C VAL A 166 4.67 6.79 13.20
N GLU A 167 4.92 7.39 14.37
CA GLU A 167 6.21 7.33 15.05
C GLU A 167 6.59 5.88 15.43
N THR A 168 5.63 5.12 15.96
CA THR A 168 5.84 3.71 16.29
C THR A 168 6.15 2.90 15.04
N PHE A 169 5.41 3.10 13.94
CA PHE A 169 5.71 2.45 12.67
C PHE A 169 7.13 2.76 12.18
N LEU A 170 7.53 4.03 12.20
CA LEU A 170 8.88 4.45 11.79
C LEU A 170 9.96 3.85 12.70
N ASN A 171 9.72 3.78 14.00
CA ASN A 171 10.63 3.13 14.94
C ASN A 171 10.81 1.65 14.62
N LEU A 172 9.72 0.92 14.41
CA LEU A 172 9.73 -0.50 14.04
C LEU A 172 10.43 -0.75 12.70
N LYS A 173 10.16 0.08 11.69
CA LYS A 173 10.83 0.02 10.37
C LYS A 173 12.35 0.17 10.49
N ASN A 174 12.85 0.89 11.51
CA ASN A 174 14.27 1.11 11.77
C ASN A 174 14.87 0.09 12.76
N GLY A 175 14.18 -1.02 13.03
CA GLY A 175 14.68 -2.08 13.93
C GLY A 175 14.44 -1.83 15.41
N GLY A 176 13.61 -0.84 15.75
CA GLY A 176 13.15 -0.64 17.12
C GLY A 176 12.15 -1.70 17.57
N THR A 177 11.85 -1.71 18.86
CA THR A 177 10.85 -2.61 19.46
C THR A 177 9.65 -1.81 19.98
N VAL A 178 8.52 -2.48 20.14
CA VAL A 178 7.33 -1.94 20.78
C VAL A 178 6.90 -2.85 21.92
N ASP A 179 6.42 -2.26 23.00
CA ASP A 179 5.84 -3.03 24.10
C ASP A 179 4.41 -3.46 23.74
N PHE A 180 4.16 -4.78 23.76
CA PHE A 180 2.83 -5.34 23.55
C PHE A 180 1.77 -4.82 24.53
N ASN A 181 2.18 -4.34 25.72
CA ASN A 181 1.24 -3.82 26.71
C ASN A 181 0.80 -2.37 26.43
N LEU A 182 1.35 -1.72 25.41
CA LEU A 182 1.00 -0.35 24.99
C LEU A 182 0.03 -0.32 23.80
N MET A 183 -0.53 -1.45 23.41
CA MET A 183 -1.50 -1.54 22.31
C MET A 183 -2.91 -1.20 22.74
#